data_2ea5a79b8514f231ba816f9314da7868
#
_entry.id   2ea5a79b8514f231ba816f9314da7868
#
_cell.length_a   1.000
_cell.length_b   1.000
_cell.length_c   1.000
_cell.angle_alpha   90.00
_cell.angle_beta   90.00
_cell.angle_gamma   90.00
#
_symmetry.space_group_name_H-M   'P 1'
#
loop_
_entity.id
_entity.type
_entity.pdbx_description
1 polymer ?
#
loop_
_entity_poly.entity_id
_entity_poly.type
_entity_poly.pdbx_seq_one_letter_code
_entity_poly.pdbx_strand_id
1 'polypeptide(L)'
;DSLPTGGLVSRKIAAQRLGVTVRTLDRYIEQGKLSPYRNRVNGRLYIDSDQILYLLGSRVPQDRLVIIYCRTSPIPDSGAAGISSTGRLRSQLDRVQGYCTARGIRVDEVIQEVRRANRLDDNAPGLNRIMDLVVRKKVSTLIIETPDRLARFLAWDILERVLIYHGVDIHIIQPKANRQEFVDEIKEELVDIIASAKELGI
;
A
#
# COMPACT_ATOMS: atom_id res chain seq x y z
N ASP A 1 -15.17 21.03 -9.75
CA ASP A 1 -13.87 20.32 -9.66
C ASP A 1 -14.12 18.99 -8.99
N SER A 2 -14.28 17.94 -9.79
CA SER A 2 -14.41 16.58 -9.27
C SER A 2 -13.08 16.17 -8.64
N LEU A 3 -13.13 15.59 -7.42
CA LEU A 3 -11.95 14.98 -6.80
C LEU A 3 -11.42 13.89 -7.71
N PRO A 4 -10.07 13.71 -7.80
CA PRO A 4 -9.48 12.67 -8.60
C PRO A 4 -9.96 11.29 -8.12
N THR A 5 -10.41 10.46 -9.05
CA THR A 5 -10.94 9.11 -8.76
C THR A 5 -9.86 8.04 -8.73
N GLY A 6 -8.71 8.33 -9.35
CA GLY A 6 -7.49 7.53 -9.29
C GLY A 6 -6.45 8.16 -8.37
N GLY A 7 -5.41 7.41 -8.01
CA GLY A 7 -4.32 7.94 -7.19
C GLY A 7 -3.55 9.06 -7.87
N LEU A 8 -3.15 10.07 -7.08
CA LEU A 8 -2.35 11.19 -7.55
C LEU A 8 -0.87 10.82 -7.60
N VAL A 9 -0.26 10.86 -8.76
CA VAL A 9 1.16 10.57 -8.95
C VAL A 9 1.95 11.83 -9.35
N SER A 10 3.23 11.87 -8.97
CA SER A 10 4.10 12.98 -9.37
C SER A 10 4.32 13.00 -10.90
N ARG A 11 4.67 14.18 -11.47
CA ARG A 11 4.97 14.31 -12.90
C ARG A 11 6.05 13.31 -13.37
N LYS A 12 7.05 13.03 -12.54
CA LYS A 12 8.11 12.07 -12.87
C LYS A 12 7.54 10.65 -13.03
N ILE A 13 6.70 10.22 -12.10
CA ILE A 13 6.04 8.91 -12.15
C ILE A 13 5.06 8.85 -13.33
N ALA A 14 4.27 9.90 -13.56
CA ALA A 14 3.35 9.97 -14.69
C ALA A 14 4.08 9.84 -16.04
N ALA A 15 5.19 10.55 -16.22
CA ALA A 15 6.03 10.47 -17.43
C ALA A 15 6.59 9.05 -17.61
N GLN A 16 7.08 8.44 -16.55
CA GLN A 16 7.59 7.06 -16.57
C GLN A 16 6.51 6.06 -16.97
N ARG A 17 5.29 6.19 -16.42
CA ARG A 17 4.16 5.31 -16.77
C ARG A 17 3.71 5.45 -18.22
N LEU A 18 3.76 6.66 -18.76
CA LEU A 18 3.44 6.92 -20.17
C LEU A 18 4.59 6.57 -21.14
N GLY A 19 5.77 6.19 -20.63
CA GLY A 19 6.94 5.93 -21.46
C GLY A 19 7.48 7.19 -22.14
N VAL A 20 7.29 8.38 -21.57
CA VAL A 20 7.69 9.66 -22.14
C VAL A 20 8.61 10.45 -21.20
N THR A 21 9.23 11.50 -21.72
CA THR A 21 9.98 12.45 -20.88
C THR A 21 9.04 13.37 -20.10
N VAL A 22 9.52 13.96 -18.99
CA VAL A 22 8.76 14.96 -18.23
C VAL A 22 8.39 16.16 -19.13
N ARG A 23 9.27 16.57 -20.03
CA ARG A 23 9.00 17.64 -21.01
C ARG A 23 7.84 17.29 -21.95
N THR A 24 7.75 16.04 -22.37
CA THR A 24 6.63 15.56 -23.20
C THR A 24 5.33 15.53 -22.39
N LEU A 25 5.39 15.14 -21.10
CA LEU A 25 4.27 15.19 -20.20
C LEU A 25 3.75 16.63 -20.02
N ASP A 26 4.66 17.58 -19.79
CA ASP A 26 4.29 19.00 -19.64
C ASP A 26 3.58 19.50 -20.91
N ARG A 27 4.04 19.10 -22.10
CA ARG A 27 3.34 19.40 -23.36
C ARG A 27 1.95 18.77 -23.43
N TYR A 28 1.75 17.55 -22.88
CA TYR A 28 0.40 16.96 -22.82
C TYR A 28 -0.53 17.73 -21.88
N ILE A 29 0.00 18.30 -20.81
CA ILE A 29 -0.75 19.21 -19.92
C ILE A 29 -1.12 20.49 -20.66
N GLU A 30 -0.18 21.14 -21.36
CA GLU A 30 -0.41 22.34 -22.16
C GLU A 30 -1.44 22.13 -23.28
N GLN A 31 -1.45 20.92 -23.88
CA GLN A 31 -2.43 20.53 -24.90
C GLN A 31 -3.79 20.11 -24.31
N GLY A 32 -3.99 20.18 -23.01
CA GLY A 32 -5.22 19.76 -22.36
C GLY A 32 -5.50 18.25 -22.36
N LYS A 33 -4.51 17.42 -22.74
CA LYS A 33 -4.63 15.95 -22.72
C LYS A 33 -4.57 15.39 -21.32
N LEU A 34 -3.95 16.11 -20.40
CA LEU A 34 -3.84 15.80 -18.98
C LEU A 34 -4.23 17.04 -18.18
N SER A 35 -5.04 16.85 -17.15
CA SER A 35 -5.43 17.91 -16.21
C SER A 35 -4.70 17.70 -14.89
N PRO A 36 -3.67 18.50 -14.59
CA PRO A 36 -2.88 18.33 -13.39
C PRO A 36 -3.65 18.84 -12.16
N TYR A 37 -3.51 18.15 -11.04
CA TYR A 37 -3.90 18.63 -9.73
C TYR A 37 -2.74 19.38 -9.08
N ARG A 38 -2.97 20.63 -8.67
CA ARG A 38 -1.97 21.42 -7.93
C ARG A 38 -2.20 21.26 -6.43
N ASN A 39 -1.23 20.68 -5.73
CA ASN A 39 -1.27 20.62 -4.27
C ASN A 39 -1.13 22.02 -3.68
N ARG A 40 -2.12 22.44 -2.89
CA ARG A 40 -2.21 23.80 -2.33
C ARG A 40 -1.13 24.07 -1.26
N VAL A 41 -0.58 23.02 -0.64
CA VAL A 41 0.39 23.16 0.45
C VAL A 41 1.81 23.35 -0.10
N ASN A 42 2.21 22.56 -1.10
CA ASN A 42 3.58 22.57 -1.61
C ASN A 42 3.70 23.07 -3.06
N GLY A 43 2.59 23.48 -3.70
CA GLY A 43 2.55 23.98 -5.06
C GLY A 43 2.87 22.96 -6.17
N ARG A 44 3.15 21.71 -5.83
CA ARG A 44 3.54 20.67 -6.79
C ARG A 44 2.36 20.21 -7.62
N LEU A 45 2.63 19.86 -8.88
CA LEU A 45 1.65 19.27 -9.78
C LEU A 45 1.68 17.75 -9.67
N TYR A 46 0.49 17.17 -9.59
CA TYR A 46 0.24 15.74 -9.59
C TYR A 46 -0.72 15.41 -10.74
N ILE A 47 -0.62 14.20 -11.26
CA ILE A 47 -1.49 13.68 -12.33
C ILE A 47 -2.31 12.54 -11.76
N ASP A 48 -3.60 12.52 -12.08
CA ASP A 48 -4.46 11.41 -11.75
C ASP A 48 -4.06 10.16 -12.57
N SER A 49 -3.88 9.05 -11.89
CA SER A 49 -3.51 7.78 -12.51
C SER A 49 -4.51 7.30 -13.55
N ASP A 50 -5.79 7.62 -13.40
CA ASP A 50 -6.83 7.23 -14.33
C ASP A 50 -6.71 7.97 -15.66
N GLN A 51 -6.26 9.23 -15.65
CA GLN A 51 -5.95 9.97 -16.87
C GLN A 51 -4.79 9.31 -17.64
N ILE A 52 -3.78 8.80 -16.91
CA ILE A 52 -2.66 8.08 -17.52
C ILE A 52 -3.14 6.80 -18.19
N LEU A 53 -3.95 6.00 -17.49
CA LEU A 53 -4.54 4.78 -18.03
C LEU A 53 -5.41 5.06 -19.27
N TYR A 54 -6.19 6.14 -19.26
CA TYR A 54 -6.98 6.56 -20.40
C TYR A 54 -6.12 6.87 -21.63
N LEU A 55 -5.03 7.64 -21.45
CA LEU A 55 -4.09 7.94 -22.53
C LEU A 55 -3.37 6.72 -23.09
N LEU A 56 -3.16 5.69 -22.25
CA LEU A 56 -2.59 4.39 -22.68
C LEU A 56 -3.62 3.51 -23.40
N GLY A 57 -4.84 4.00 -23.65
CA GLY A 57 -5.91 3.23 -24.27
C GLY A 57 -6.50 2.15 -23.34
N SER A 58 -6.16 2.17 -22.09
CA SER A 58 -6.73 1.27 -21.09
C SER A 58 -8.10 1.79 -20.66
N ARG A 59 -9.13 0.94 -20.74
CA ARG A 59 -10.40 1.25 -20.07
C ARG A 59 -10.12 1.31 -18.56
N VAL A 60 -10.35 2.47 -17.95
CA VAL A 60 -10.35 2.58 -16.48
C VAL A 60 -11.56 1.81 -15.98
N PRO A 61 -11.41 0.74 -15.23
CA PRO A 61 -12.55 0.05 -14.66
C PRO A 61 -13.28 0.99 -13.70
N GLN A 62 -14.59 1.19 -13.91
CA GLN A 62 -15.40 2.05 -13.03
C GLN A 62 -15.58 1.46 -11.61
N ASP A 63 -15.30 0.15 -11.48
CA ASP A 63 -15.49 -0.63 -10.24
C ASP A 63 -14.15 -0.96 -9.57
N ARG A 64 -13.27 0.04 -9.41
CA ARG A 64 -12.01 -0.18 -8.70
C ARG A 64 -12.20 -0.03 -7.20
N LEU A 65 -11.65 -0.98 -6.44
CA LEU A 65 -11.82 -1.09 -5.01
C LEU A 65 -10.85 -0.19 -4.24
N VAL A 66 -11.32 0.35 -3.14
CA VAL A 66 -10.53 0.95 -2.05
C VAL A 66 -10.38 -0.11 -0.97
N ILE A 67 -9.16 -0.57 -0.73
CA ILE A 67 -8.86 -1.67 0.16
C ILE A 67 -8.07 -1.18 1.37
N ILE A 68 -8.49 -1.57 2.57
CA ILE A 68 -7.67 -1.51 3.79
C ILE A 68 -6.96 -2.85 3.94
N TYR A 69 -5.65 -2.80 4.20
CA TYR A 69 -4.89 -3.98 4.58
C TYR A 69 -4.25 -3.81 5.96
N CYS A 70 -4.50 -4.80 6.82
CA CYS A 70 -3.94 -4.89 8.16
C CYS A 70 -3.23 -6.22 8.34
N ARG A 71 -2.04 -6.17 8.93
CA ARG A 71 -1.25 -7.37 9.25
C ARG A 71 -0.58 -7.24 10.61
N THR A 72 -0.53 -8.34 11.33
CA THR A 72 0.31 -8.49 12.52
C THR A 72 1.06 -9.81 12.50
N SER A 73 2.16 -9.89 13.24
CA SER A 73 2.86 -11.15 13.47
C SER A 73 2.09 -12.01 14.48
N PRO A 74 2.15 -13.35 14.36
CA PRO A 74 1.62 -14.24 15.40
C PRO A 74 2.32 -13.95 16.73
N ILE A 75 1.55 -13.87 17.81
CA ILE A 75 2.06 -13.72 19.16
C ILE A 75 1.82 -15.04 19.87
N PRO A 76 2.84 -15.64 20.52
CA PRO A 76 2.62 -16.78 21.40
C PRO A 76 1.62 -16.40 22.51
N ASP A 77 0.69 -17.30 22.81
CA ASP A 77 -0.36 -17.08 23.87
C ASP A 77 0.22 -16.83 25.28
N SER A 78 1.53 -17.05 25.46
CA SER A 78 2.27 -16.84 26.72
C SER A 78 2.84 -15.43 26.91
N GLY A 79 2.50 -14.48 26.04
CA GLY A 79 3.06 -13.12 26.08
C GLY A 79 2.60 -12.32 27.30
N ALA A 80 3.56 -11.86 28.09
CA ALA A 80 3.37 -11.11 29.34
C ALA A 80 2.66 -9.73 29.17
N ALA A 81 2.23 -9.36 27.97
CA ALA A 81 1.62 -8.06 27.68
C ALA A 81 0.09 -8.11 27.43
N GLY A 82 -0.57 -9.26 27.53
CA GLY A 82 -2.03 -9.36 27.50
C GLY A 82 -2.74 -8.97 26.20
N ILE A 83 -2.02 -8.62 25.14
CA ILE A 83 -2.62 -8.21 23.85
C ILE A 83 -2.43 -9.33 22.84
N SER A 84 -3.51 -9.96 22.43
CA SER A 84 -3.52 -11.00 21.38
C SER A 84 -3.23 -10.42 19.99
N SER A 85 -2.83 -11.28 19.05
CA SER A 85 -2.69 -10.88 17.62
C SER A 85 -3.98 -10.25 17.09
N THR A 86 -5.13 -10.79 17.47
CA THR A 86 -6.45 -10.23 17.11
C THR A 86 -6.67 -8.83 17.68
N GLY A 87 -6.25 -8.58 18.93
CA GLY A 87 -6.34 -7.27 19.56
C GLY A 87 -5.47 -6.23 18.83
N ARG A 88 -4.25 -6.61 18.40
CA ARG A 88 -3.37 -5.74 17.61
C ARG A 88 -3.98 -5.43 16.24
N LEU A 89 -4.54 -6.42 15.55
CA LEU A 89 -5.24 -6.20 14.28
C LEU A 89 -6.42 -5.24 14.43
N ARG A 90 -7.21 -5.41 15.47
CA ARG A 90 -8.36 -4.54 15.73
C ARG A 90 -7.92 -3.09 15.95
N SER A 91 -6.94 -2.88 16.83
CA SER A 91 -6.40 -1.52 17.06
C SER A 91 -5.81 -0.89 15.80
N GLN A 92 -5.15 -1.69 14.95
CA GLN A 92 -4.64 -1.22 13.67
C GLN A 92 -5.78 -0.81 12.74
N LEU A 93 -6.81 -1.66 12.62
CA LEU A 93 -7.98 -1.39 11.80
C LEU A 93 -8.70 -0.11 12.25
N ASP A 94 -8.91 0.06 13.57
CA ASP A 94 -9.57 1.24 14.13
C ASP A 94 -8.85 2.53 13.75
N ARG A 95 -7.51 2.54 13.79
CA ARG A 95 -6.70 3.70 13.37
C ARG A 95 -6.84 3.99 11.86
N VAL A 96 -6.80 2.95 11.02
CA VAL A 96 -6.93 3.11 9.56
C VAL A 96 -8.33 3.54 9.17
N GLN A 97 -9.36 2.98 9.79
CA GLN A 97 -10.76 3.39 9.57
C GLN A 97 -11.01 4.83 10.04
N GLY A 98 -10.45 5.23 11.17
CA GLY A 98 -10.50 6.61 11.64
C GLY A 98 -9.90 7.59 10.63
N TYR A 99 -8.76 7.22 10.02
CA TYR A 99 -8.17 8.00 8.92
C TYR A 99 -9.10 8.11 7.71
N CYS A 100 -9.72 7.01 7.30
CA CYS A 100 -10.68 6.99 6.18
C CYS A 100 -11.89 7.87 6.48
N THR A 101 -12.49 7.71 7.65
CA THR A 101 -13.66 8.49 8.10
C THR A 101 -13.37 9.98 8.11
N ALA A 102 -12.22 10.39 8.68
CA ALA A 102 -11.83 11.80 8.73
C ALA A 102 -11.62 12.44 7.35
N ARG A 103 -11.44 11.63 6.29
CA ARG A 103 -11.23 12.09 4.91
C ARG A 103 -12.38 11.78 3.96
N GLY A 104 -13.48 11.21 4.47
CA GLY A 104 -14.62 10.81 3.65
C GLY A 104 -14.28 9.71 2.63
N ILE A 105 -13.27 8.88 2.90
CA ILE A 105 -12.87 7.78 2.01
C ILE A 105 -13.81 6.61 2.26
N ARG A 106 -14.55 6.21 1.22
CA ARG A 106 -15.36 4.99 1.26
C ARG A 106 -14.46 3.78 1.04
N VAL A 107 -14.48 2.85 1.97
CA VAL A 107 -13.75 1.59 1.91
C VAL A 107 -14.66 0.50 1.36
N ASP A 108 -14.19 -0.24 0.37
CA ASP A 108 -14.97 -1.32 -0.26
C ASP A 108 -14.59 -2.69 0.33
N GLU A 109 -13.33 -2.89 0.73
CA GLU A 109 -12.88 -4.16 1.29
C GLU A 109 -11.84 -3.94 2.41
N VAL A 110 -11.92 -4.80 3.45
CA VAL A 110 -10.95 -4.86 4.55
C VAL A 110 -10.32 -6.23 4.57
N ILE A 111 -9.01 -6.30 4.39
CA ILE A 111 -8.23 -7.54 4.43
C ILE A 111 -7.35 -7.52 5.66
N GLN A 112 -7.50 -8.55 6.49
CA GLN A 112 -6.74 -8.72 7.72
C GLN A 112 -6.05 -10.07 7.72
N GLU A 113 -4.78 -10.11 8.13
CA GLU A 113 -4.08 -11.39 8.29
C GLU A 113 -3.08 -11.38 9.44
N VAL A 114 -2.93 -12.54 10.05
CA VAL A 114 -1.91 -12.82 11.06
C VAL A 114 -0.83 -13.65 10.40
N ARG A 115 0.30 -13.03 10.04
CA ARG A 115 1.45 -13.70 9.45
C ARG A 115 2.74 -12.95 9.70
N ARG A 116 3.88 -13.62 9.57
CA ARG A 116 5.20 -12.98 9.63
C ARG A 116 5.48 -12.20 8.35
N ALA A 117 6.17 -11.06 8.49
CA ALA A 117 6.44 -10.18 7.36
C ALA A 117 7.47 -10.74 6.36
N ASN A 118 8.37 -11.62 6.81
CA ASN A 118 9.45 -12.19 6.02
C ASN A 118 9.05 -13.40 5.16
N ARG A 119 7.81 -13.88 5.29
CA ARG A 119 7.30 -14.98 4.47
C ARG A 119 6.37 -14.44 3.39
N LEU A 120 6.88 -14.38 2.17
CA LEU A 120 6.12 -14.12 0.93
C LEU A 120 5.76 -15.44 0.24
N ASP A 121 5.51 -16.47 1.04
CA ASP A 121 5.12 -17.79 0.58
C ASP A 121 3.60 -17.90 0.39
N ASP A 122 3.12 -19.09 0.05
CA ASP A 122 1.71 -19.40 -0.16
C ASP A 122 0.82 -19.13 1.07
N ASN A 123 1.42 -18.83 2.22
CA ASN A 123 0.75 -18.49 3.47
C ASN A 123 0.44 -16.99 3.64
N ALA A 124 0.38 -16.22 2.54
CA ALA A 124 -0.01 -14.82 2.53
C ALA A 124 -1.33 -14.59 1.75
N PRO A 125 -2.45 -15.24 2.15
CA PRO A 125 -3.68 -15.22 1.35
C PRO A 125 -4.22 -13.81 1.15
N GLY A 126 -4.09 -12.94 2.14
CA GLY A 126 -4.53 -11.55 2.07
C GLY A 126 -3.70 -10.74 1.07
N LEU A 127 -2.39 -10.85 1.13
CA LEU A 127 -1.50 -10.18 0.18
C LEU A 127 -1.68 -10.73 -1.23
N ASN A 128 -1.77 -12.06 -1.39
CA ASN A 128 -1.98 -12.71 -2.69
C ASN A 128 -3.30 -12.24 -3.32
N ARG A 129 -4.38 -12.14 -2.53
CA ARG A 129 -5.65 -11.59 -3.00
C ARG A 129 -5.50 -10.14 -3.48
N ILE A 130 -4.80 -9.29 -2.74
CA ILE A 130 -4.52 -7.91 -3.17
C ILE A 130 -3.79 -7.91 -4.51
N MET A 131 -2.73 -8.71 -4.64
CA MET A 131 -1.92 -8.76 -5.86
C MET A 131 -2.73 -9.25 -7.06
N ASP A 132 -3.58 -10.25 -6.89
CA ASP A 132 -4.51 -10.70 -7.94
C ASP A 132 -5.46 -9.60 -8.40
N LEU A 133 -6.03 -8.85 -7.46
CA LEU A 133 -6.90 -7.72 -7.75
C LEU A 133 -6.13 -6.58 -8.45
N VAL A 134 -4.89 -6.31 -8.02
CA VAL A 134 -4.01 -5.30 -8.60
C VAL A 134 -3.67 -5.64 -10.06
N VAL A 135 -3.26 -6.88 -10.33
CA VAL A 135 -2.94 -7.35 -11.69
C VAL A 135 -4.17 -7.24 -12.60
N ARG A 136 -5.34 -7.55 -12.07
CA ARG A 136 -6.63 -7.39 -12.79
C ARG A 136 -7.12 -5.94 -12.88
N LYS A 137 -6.33 -4.96 -12.42
CA LYS A 137 -6.66 -3.52 -12.39
C LYS A 137 -7.97 -3.20 -11.63
N LYS A 138 -8.27 -3.99 -10.60
CA LYS A 138 -9.47 -3.83 -9.77
C LYS A 138 -9.25 -3.00 -8.51
N VAL A 139 -8.02 -2.55 -8.22
CA VAL A 139 -7.70 -1.74 -7.04
C VAL A 139 -7.39 -0.32 -7.48
N SER A 140 -8.06 0.66 -6.87
CA SER A 140 -7.73 2.08 -7.02
C SER A 140 -6.80 2.56 -5.91
N THR A 141 -7.09 2.16 -4.69
CA THR A 141 -6.40 2.65 -3.50
C THR A 141 -6.15 1.52 -2.52
N LEU A 142 -4.93 1.45 -2.02
CA LEU A 142 -4.53 0.57 -0.94
C LEU A 142 -4.14 1.42 0.27
N ILE A 143 -4.80 1.19 1.41
CA ILE A 143 -4.60 1.96 2.64
C ILE A 143 -3.97 1.04 3.68
N ILE A 144 -2.80 1.42 4.16
CA ILE A 144 -2.03 0.67 5.16
C ILE A 144 -1.60 1.58 6.30
N GLU A 145 -1.38 1.00 7.47
CA GLU A 145 -0.86 1.77 8.60
C GLU A 145 0.59 2.20 8.34
N THR A 146 1.47 1.25 8.09
CA THR A 146 2.90 1.43 7.83
C THR A 146 3.35 0.53 6.69
N PRO A 147 4.43 0.85 5.97
CA PRO A 147 4.94 0.04 4.86
C PRO A 147 5.25 -1.41 5.24
N ASP A 148 5.78 -1.64 6.44
CA ASP A 148 6.15 -2.96 6.95
C ASP A 148 4.95 -3.90 7.14
N ARG A 149 3.71 -3.37 7.19
CA ARG A 149 2.50 -4.20 7.20
C ARG A 149 2.34 -4.97 5.90
N LEU A 150 2.73 -4.40 4.79
CA LEU A 150 2.64 -5.04 3.48
C LEU A 150 3.88 -5.90 3.19
N ALA A 151 5.05 -5.28 3.26
CA ALA A 151 6.34 -5.95 3.04
C ALA A 151 7.47 -5.18 3.74
N ARG A 152 8.61 -5.82 3.98
CA ARG A 152 9.76 -5.22 4.64
C ARG A 152 10.92 -4.97 3.67
N PHE A 153 11.69 -3.92 3.95
CA PHE A 153 12.95 -3.59 3.28
C PHE A 153 12.82 -3.57 1.74
N LEU A 154 13.71 -4.26 1.06
CA LEU A 154 13.76 -4.32 -0.40
C LEU A 154 12.44 -4.84 -1.01
N ALA A 155 11.73 -5.74 -0.33
CA ALA A 155 10.45 -6.24 -0.80
C ALA A 155 9.38 -5.13 -0.86
N TRP A 156 9.40 -4.17 0.08
CA TRP A 156 8.54 -2.99 0.02
C TRP A 156 8.83 -2.13 -1.22
N ASP A 157 10.10 -1.81 -1.49
CA ASP A 157 10.47 -0.96 -2.63
C ASP A 157 10.04 -1.58 -3.97
N ILE A 158 10.13 -2.90 -4.09
CA ILE A 158 9.67 -3.63 -5.28
C ILE A 158 8.14 -3.59 -5.36
N LEU A 159 7.47 -3.91 -4.27
CA LEU A 159 6.01 -4.01 -4.22
C LEU A 159 5.35 -2.64 -4.45
N GLU A 160 5.88 -1.58 -3.83
CA GLU A 160 5.43 -0.21 -4.06
C GLU A 160 5.51 0.17 -5.55
N ARG A 161 6.62 -0.18 -6.22
CA ARG A 161 6.77 0.08 -7.67
C ARG A 161 5.76 -0.70 -8.50
N VAL A 162 5.48 -1.96 -8.15
CA VAL A 162 4.47 -2.79 -8.81
C VAL A 162 3.07 -2.17 -8.64
N LEU A 163 2.70 -1.81 -7.41
CA LEU A 163 1.42 -1.17 -7.11
C LEU A 163 1.26 0.13 -7.90
N ILE A 164 2.29 0.99 -7.85
CA ILE A 164 2.32 2.25 -8.60
C ILE A 164 2.21 1.99 -10.11
N TYR A 165 2.91 0.99 -10.66
CA TYR A 165 2.85 0.64 -12.08
C TYR A 165 1.44 0.24 -12.50
N HIS A 166 0.71 -0.49 -11.65
CA HIS A 166 -0.68 -0.89 -11.89
C HIS A 166 -1.71 0.22 -11.61
N GLY A 167 -1.27 1.43 -11.22
CA GLY A 167 -2.15 2.58 -11.00
C GLY A 167 -2.84 2.55 -9.64
N VAL A 168 -2.29 1.84 -8.66
CA VAL A 168 -2.78 1.85 -7.28
C VAL A 168 -2.21 3.06 -6.55
N ASP A 169 -3.09 3.84 -5.90
CA ASP A 169 -2.70 4.85 -4.92
C ASP A 169 -2.45 4.19 -3.56
N ILE A 170 -1.34 4.56 -2.92
CA ILE A 170 -0.98 3.96 -1.63
C ILE A 170 -1.07 5.03 -0.56
N HIS A 171 -1.99 4.85 0.39
CA HIS A 171 -2.10 5.71 1.56
C HIS A 171 -1.41 5.05 2.75
N ILE A 172 -0.32 5.63 3.20
CA ILE A 172 0.39 5.24 4.41
C ILE A 172 0.01 6.23 5.50
N ILE A 173 -0.70 5.76 6.54
CA ILE A 173 -1.21 6.66 7.58
C ILE A 173 -0.14 7.05 8.60
N GLN A 174 0.85 6.18 8.81
CA GLN A 174 2.03 6.41 9.63
C GLN A 174 3.29 6.06 8.82
N PRO A 175 4.00 7.05 8.24
CA PRO A 175 5.17 6.79 7.39
C PRO A 175 6.34 6.14 8.12
N LYS A 176 6.37 6.25 9.44
CA LYS A 176 7.37 5.59 10.29
C LYS A 176 6.64 4.65 11.23
N ALA A 177 7.03 3.38 11.20
CA ALA A 177 6.59 2.40 12.19
C ALA A 177 6.92 2.90 13.60
N ASN A 178 6.06 2.57 14.58
CA ASN A 178 6.41 2.76 15.98
C ASN A 178 7.71 2.00 16.24
N ARG A 179 8.78 2.71 16.58
CA ARG A 179 10.12 2.14 16.72
C ARG A 179 10.13 0.96 17.69
N GLN A 180 9.35 1.02 18.76
CA GLN A 180 9.29 -0.06 19.74
C GLN A 180 8.60 -1.29 19.19
N GLU A 181 7.42 -1.14 18.58
CA GLU A 181 6.70 -2.26 17.93
C GLU A 181 7.55 -2.92 16.84
N PHE A 182 8.25 -2.12 16.03
CA PHE A 182 9.13 -2.62 14.99
C PHE A 182 10.32 -3.41 15.56
N VAL A 183 10.95 -2.91 16.62
CA VAL A 183 12.06 -3.60 17.31
C VAL A 183 11.59 -4.90 17.94
N ASP A 184 10.41 -4.91 18.56
CA ASP A 184 9.88 -6.09 19.22
C ASP A 184 9.50 -7.17 18.19
N GLU A 185 8.89 -6.80 17.06
CA GLU A 185 8.62 -7.73 15.95
C GLU A 185 9.91 -8.33 15.36
N ILE A 186 10.98 -7.53 15.22
CA ILE A 186 12.28 -8.04 14.72
C ILE A 186 12.90 -9.01 15.73
N LYS A 187 12.84 -8.72 17.02
CA LYS A 187 13.36 -9.64 18.06
C LYS A 187 12.64 -10.99 18.01
N GLU A 188 11.32 -10.97 17.91
CA GLU A 188 10.51 -12.19 17.78
C GLU A 188 10.92 -13.00 16.54
N GLU A 189 11.10 -12.35 15.39
CA GLU A 189 11.54 -13.01 14.16
C GLU A 189 12.96 -13.61 14.26
N LEU A 190 13.89 -12.89 14.92
CA LEU A 190 15.25 -13.41 15.14
C LEU A 190 15.26 -14.66 16.04
N VAL A 191 14.45 -14.67 17.10
CA VAL A 191 14.29 -15.82 17.97
C VAL A 191 13.82 -17.03 17.19
N ASP A 192 12.86 -16.85 16.30
CA ASP A 192 12.33 -17.93 15.45
C ASP A 192 13.33 -18.44 14.42
N ILE A 193 14.11 -17.52 13.81
CA ILE A 193 15.17 -17.90 12.86
C ILE A 193 16.22 -18.75 13.58
N ILE A 194 16.62 -18.33 14.80
CA ILE A 194 17.58 -19.07 15.62
C ILE A 194 17.03 -20.45 16.02
N ALA A 195 15.76 -20.52 16.40
CA ALA A 195 15.10 -21.79 16.72
C ALA A 195 15.08 -22.73 15.51
N SER A 196 14.68 -22.24 14.34
CA SER A 196 14.66 -23.01 13.10
C SER A 196 16.05 -23.46 12.66
N ALA A 197 17.08 -22.63 12.82
CA ALA A 197 18.48 -23.00 12.52
C ALA A 197 18.95 -24.14 13.42
N LYS A 198 18.62 -24.11 14.71
CA LYS A 198 18.92 -25.19 15.66
C LYS A 198 18.24 -26.52 15.29
N GLU A 199 16.98 -26.46 14.81
CA GLU A 199 16.26 -27.65 14.35
C GLU A 199 16.92 -28.27 13.09
N LEU A 200 17.54 -27.42 12.24
CA LEU A 200 18.26 -27.82 11.04
C LEU A 200 19.72 -28.26 11.32
N GLY A 201 20.17 -28.15 12.57
CA GLY A 201 21.53 -28.56 12.97
C GLY A 201 22.63 -27.62 12.53
N ILE A 202 22.28 -26.32 12.28
CA ILE A 202 23.21 -25.25 11.91
C ILE A 202 23.55 -24.41 13.13
#